data_ae52311071330f716a839c173e1c956e
#
_entry.id   ae52311071330f716a839c173e1c956e
#
_cell.length_a   1.000
_cell.length_b   1.000
_cell.length_c   1.000
_cell.angle_alpha   90.00
_cell.angle_beta   90.00
_cell.angle_gamma   90.00
#
_symmetry.space_group_name_H-M   'P 1'
#
loop_
_entity.id
_entity.type
_entity.pdbx_description
1 polymer ?
#
loop_
_entity_poly.entity_id
_entity_poly.type
_entity_poly.pdbx_seq_one_letter_code
_entity_poly.pdbx_strand_id
1 'polypeptide(L)'
;MKSLIVTMAVVFLIAFLAAPTMGAGWFWDVGNGIGFAAFAGLLYLTIASNRRLDVRAHQILGYAVLLLVVGHAFWFLLGDATVVEFIKIGAPDYMWLGIVSLILFVVLITTANVPDRLRVHQNYPSFRYWHRVLTIVVIAGAAYHIAASNFYLGTWYQAGLLALISIAVCFGRAYWIRLGQIVIASAAAYLAISTMLIAVFAGLRNLPA
;
A
#
# COMPACT_ATOMS: atom_id res chain seq x y z
N MET A 1 9.27 8.33 -12.11
CA MET A 1 7.91 8.91 -12.28
C MET A 1 6.94 7.95 -12.98
N LYS A 2 7.20 7.51 -14.23
CA LYS A 2 6.25 6.67 -14.99
C LYS A 2 5.79 5.42 -14.22
N SER A 3 6.70 4.65 -13.62
CA SER A 3 6.36 3.45 -12.86
C SER A 3 5.49 3.72 -11.61
N LEU A 4 5.71 4.83 -10.91
CA LEU A 4 4.86 5.26 -9.80
C LEU A 4 3.44 5.54 -10.30
N ILE A 5 3.30 6.37 -11.34
CA ILE A 5 2.00 6.72 -11.91
C ILE A 5 1.27 5.46 -12.38
N VAL A 6 1.95 4.55 -13.08
CA VAL A 6 1.36 3.29 -13.53
C VAL A 6 0.89 2.43 -12.36
N THR A 7 1.73 2.24 -11.33
CA THR A 7 1.35 1.42 -10.16
C THR A 7 0.13 2.00 -9.45
N MET A 8 0.11 3.32 -9.23
CA MET A 8 -1.02 4.00 -8.60
C MET A 8 -2.27 3.94 -9.46
N ALA A 9 -2.16 4.24 -10.76
CA ALA A 9 -3.30 4.18 -11.68
C ALA A 9 -3.92 2.78 -11.73
N VAL A 10 -3.11 1.72 -11.79
CA VAL A 10 -3.62 0.34 -11.84
C VAL A 10 -4.40 0.00 -10.56
N VAL A 11 -3.90 0.34 -9.36
CA VAL A 11 -4.60 0.06 -8.10
C VAL A 11 -5.94 0.80 -8.04
N PHE A 12 -5.96 2.08 -8.39
CA PHE A 12 -7.21 2.86 -8.40
C PHE A 12 -8.19 2.38 -9.48
N LEU A 13 -7.72 2.01 -10.68
CA LEU A 13 -8.56 1.46 -11.74
C LEU A 13 -9.23 0.15 -11.32
N ILE A 14 -8.55 -0.73 -10.60
CA ILE A 14 -9.15 -1.96 -10.07
C ILE A 14 -10.33 -1.64 -9.17
N ALA A 15 -10.21 -0.62 -8.30
CA ALA A 15 -11.31 -0.19 -7.43
C ALA A 15 -12.50 0.42 -8.21
N PHE A 16 -12.25 1.02 -9.38
CA PHE A 16 -13.31 1.60 -10.23
C PHE A 16 -14.05 0.58 -11.10
N LEU A 17 -13.53 -0.64 -11.31
CA LEU A 17 -14.05 -1.57 -12.33
C LEU A 17 -15.50 -2.04 -12.09
N ALA A 18 -15.99 -2.08 -10.84
CA ALA A 18 -17.32 -2.61 -10.55
C ALA A 18 -18.40 -1.53 -10.52
N ALA A 19 -18.17 -0.42 -9.85
CA ALA A 19 -19.17 0.62 -9.62
C ALA A 19 -18.51 2.01 -9.56
N PRO A 20 -18.07 2.55 -10.70
CA PRO A 20 -17.28 3.78 -10.73
C PRO A 20 -18.06 5.01 -10.24
N THR A 21 -19.38 5.01 -10.34
CA THR A 21 -20.26 6.14 -10.01
C THR A 21 -21.00 5.99 -8.67
N MET A 22 -20.89 4.84 -8.01
CA MET A 22 -21.51 4.61 -6.71
C MET A 22 -20.51 4.82 -5.59
N GLY A 23 -20.55 6.00 -4.96
CA GLY A 23 -19.75 6.31 -3.78
C GLY A 23 -20.43 5.83 -2.50
N ALA A 24 -19.62 5.54 -1.49
CA ALA A 24 -20.08 5.26 -0.13
C ALA A 24 -20.19 6.54 0.71
N GLY A 25 -20.03 7.70 0.08
CA GLY A 25 -19.95 9.02 0.69
C GLY A 25 -18.49 9.48 0.87
N TRP A 26 -18.32 10.80 0.89
CA TRP A 26 -17.00 11.45 0.93
C TRP A 26 -16.07 10.90 2.01
N PHE A 27 -16.61 10.68 3.21
CA PHE A 27 -15.81 10.18 4.34
C PHE A 27 -15.18 8.81 4.01
N TRP A 28 -15.98 7.87 3.51
CA TRP A 28 -15.54 6.51 3.18
C TRP A 28 -14.66 6.47 1.94
N ASP A 29 -15.01 7.24 0.90
CA ASP A 29 -14.23 7.24 -0.35
C ASP A 29 -12.86 7.89 -0.16
N VAL A 30 -12.74 8.97 0.61
CA VAL A 30 -11.44 9.57 0.94
C VAL A 30 -10.61 8.63 1.80
N GLY A 31 -11.17 8.07 2.87
CA GLY A 31 -10.45 7.15 3.76
C GLY A 31 -9.92 5.92 3.04
N ASN A 32 -10.75 5.27 2.20
CA ASN A 32 -10.30 4.13 1.40
C ASN A 32 -9.36 4.54 0.26
N GLY A 33 -9.54 5.71 -0.34
CA GLY A 33 -8.60 6.28 -1.29
C GLY A 33 -7.19 6.44 -0.70
N ILE A 34 -7.08 6.88 0.57
CA ILE A 34 -5.81 6.92 1.31
C ILE A 34 -5.22 5.50 1.42
N GLY A 35 -6.04 4.49 1.76
CA GLY A 35 -5.62 3.09 1.82
C GLY A 35 -5.11 2.55 0.48
N PHE A 36 -5.81 2.84 -0.63
CA PHE A 36 -5.37 2.45 -1.98
C PHE A 36 -4.06 3.14 -2.38
N ALA A 37 -3.90 4.42 -2.07
CA ALA A 37 -2.65 5.14 -2.32
C ALA A 37 -1.49 4.53 -1.52
N ALA A 38 -1.72 4.20 -0.24
CA ALA A 38 -0.75 3.54 0.61
C ALA A 38 -0.36 2.16 0.06
N PHE A 39 -1.33 1.34 -0.34
CA PHE A 39 -1.09 0.03 -0.94
C PHE A 39 -0.30 0.12 -2.25
N ALA A 40 -0.66 1.05 -3.14
CA ALA A 40 0.10 1.31 -4.35
C ALA A 40 1.55 1.74 -4.06
N GLY A 41 1.75 2.53 -3.01
CA GLY A 41 3.07 2.91 -2.50
C GLY A 41 3.89 1.71 -2.03
N LEU A 42 3.28 0.75 -1.31
CA LEU A 42 3.92 -0.51 -0.90
C LEU A 42 4.36 -1.34 -2.11
N LEU A 43 3.48 -1.49 -3.10
CA LEU A 43 3.82 -2.18 -4.35
C LEU A 43 4.98 -1.49 -5.07
N TYR A 44 4.93 -0.16 -5.19
CA TYR A 44 5.98 0.60 -5.84
C TYR A 44 7.34 0.50 -5.15
N LEU A 45 7.37 0.54 -3.81
CA LEU A 45 8.59 0.35 -3.02
C LEU A 45 9.21 -1.05 -3.20
N THR A 46 8.41 -2.05 -3.56
CA THR A 46 8.85 -3.43 -3.76
C THR A 46 9.51 -3.63 -5.13
N ILE A 47 9.20 -2.77 -6.11
CA ILE A 47 9.83 -2.78 -7.42
C ILE A 47 11.31 -2.44 -7.25
N ALA A 48 12.20 -3.34 -7.71
CA ALA A 48 13.62 -3.23 -7.47
C ALA A 48 14.24 -1.97 -8.08
N SER A 49 14.90 -1.16 -7.26
CA SER A 49 15.84 -0.14 -7.71
C SER A 49 17.26 -0.71 -7.73
N ASN A 50 18.01 -0.40 -8.79
CA ASN A 50 19.36 -0.95 -9.00
C ASN A 50 20.48 0.00 -8.51
N ARG A 51 20.13 1.15 -7.96
CA ARG A 51 21.13 2.20 -7.60
C ARG A 51 21.32 2.27 -6.08
N ARG A 52 22.60 2.27 -5.63
CA ARG A 52 22.95 2.56 -4.23
C ARG A 52 22.49 3.95 -3.77
N LEU A 53 22.35 4.90 -4.69
CA LEU A 53 21.90 6.27 -4.46
C LEU A 53 20.40 6.35 -4.07
N ASP A 54 19.61 5.33 -4.36
CA ASP A 54 18.17 5.31 -4.13
C ASP A 54 17.78 4.87 -2.71
N VAL A 55 18.74 4.45 -1.85
CA VAL A 55 18.43 3.95 -0.49
C VAL A 55 17.74 5.02 0.35
N ARG A 56 18.26 6.26 0.33
CA ARG A 56 17.66 7.38 1.09
C ARG A 56 16.29 7.75 0.54
N ALA A 57 16.15 7.79 -0.78
CA ALA A 57 14.85 8.06 -1.41
C ALA A 57 13.83 6.96 -1.07
N HIS A 58 14.24 5.69 -1.07
CA HIS A 58 13.42 4.55 -0.66
C HIS A 58 12.98 4.67 0.81
N GLN A 59 13.89 5.06 1.71
CA GLN A 59 13.57 5.28 3.12
C GLN A 59 12.55 6.40 3.32
N ILE A 60 12.79 7.57 2.70
CA ILE A 60 11.90 8.74 2.82
C ILE A 60 10.52 8.41 2.22
N LEU A 61 10.48 7.72 1.08
CA LEU A 61 9.23 7.27 0.48
C LEU A 61 8.53 6.24 1.39
N GLY A 62 9.27 5.33 2.03
CA GLY A 62 8.73 4.40 3.02
C GLY A 62 8.01 5.11 4.17
N TYR A 63 8.58 6.20 4.69
CA TYR A 63 7.91 7.03 5.71
C TYR A 63 6.65 7.72 5.17
N ALA A 64 6.67 8.20 3.92
CA ALA A 64 5.48 8.80 3.31
C ALA A 64 4.35 7.77 3.13
N VAL A 65 4.68 6.52 2.74
CA VAL A 65 3.72 5.42 2.68
C VAL A 65 3.20 5.08 4.07
N LEU A 66 4.08 4.99 5.08
CA LEU A 66 3.65 4.75 6.46
C LEU A 66 2.70 5.84 6.97
N LEU A 67 2.97 7.11 6.66
CA LEU A 67 2.08 8.22 6.99
C LEU A 67 0.68 8.01 6.41
N LEU A 68 0.57 7.56 5.15
CA LEU A 68 -0.74 7.26 4.56
C LEU A 68 -1.41 6.03 5.19
N VAL A 69 -0.67 4.96 5.53
CA VAL A 69 -1.25 3.78 6.21
C VAL A 69 -1.79 4.18 7.58
N VAL A 70 -1.02 4.93 8.37
CA VAL A 70 -1.44 5.44 9.67
C VAL A 70 -2.62 6.40 9.50
N GLY A 71 -2.53 7.32 8.53
CA GLY A 71 -3.62 8.24 8.19
C GLY A 71 -4.92 7.51 7.83
N HIS A 72 -4.86 6.43 7.05
CA HIS A 72 -6.00 5.57 6.72
C HIS A 72 -6.64 4.97 7.98
N ALA A 73 -5.83 4.36 8.85
CA ALA A 73 -6.34 3.73 10.08
C ALA A 73 -6.97 4.77 11.02
N PHE A 74 -6.28 5.88 11.27
CA PHE A 74 -6.79 6.91 12.17
C PHE A 74 -7.94 7.72 11.58
N TRP A 75 -8.04 7.87 10.26
CA TRP A 75 -9.19 8.49 9.60
C TRP A 75 -10.49 7.83 10.04
N PHE A 76 -10.54 6.51 9.98
CA PHE A 76 -11.72 5.76 10.37
C PHE A 76 -11.91 5.71 11.89
N LEU A 77 -10.87 5.45 12.65
CA LEU A 77 -10.96 5.36 14.12
C LEU A 77 -11.43 6.66 14.79
N LEU A 78 -11.07 7.82 14.21
CA LEU A 78 -11.47 9.12 14.77
C LEU A 78 -12.77 9.63 14.15
N GLY A 79 -13.10 9.23 12.93
CA GLY A 79 -14.24 9.76 12.20
C GLY A 79 -15.53 8.96 12.36
N ASP A 80 -15.44 7.67 12.74
CA ASP A 80 -16.62 6.82 12.92
C ASP A 80 -16.46 5.92 14.15
N ALA A 81 -17.28 6.16 15.18
CA ALA A 81 -17.25 5.39 16.41
C ALA A 81 -17.55 3.90 16.22
N THR A 82 -18.28 3.51 15.15
CA THR A 82 -18.60 2.13 14.85
C THR A 82 -17.38 1.32 14.42
N VAL A 83 -16.34 1.98 13.91
CA VAL A 83 -15.09 1.32 13.48
C VAL A 83 -14.36 0.67 14.67
N VAL A 84 -14.59 1.13 15.89
CA VAL A 84 -14.05 0.49 17.11
C VAL A 84 -14.48 -0.96 17.23
N GLU A 85 -15.64 -1.35 16.69
CA GLU A 85 -16.10 -2.76 16.67
C GLU A 85 -15.14 -3.66 15.86
N PHE A 86 -14.46 -3.12 14.86
CA PHE A 86 -13.53 -3.87 14.02
C PHE A 86 -12.13 -4.10 14.65
N ILE A 87 -11.87 -3.56 15.85
CA ILE A 87 -10.65 -3.84 16.63
C ILE A 87 -10.93 -4.67 17.89
N LYS A 88 -12.19 -5.09 18.10
CA LYS A 88 -12.56 -5.97 19.22
C LYS A 88 -12.25 -7.45 18.92
N ILE A 89 -12.12 -8.23 19.98
CA ILE A 89 -12.04 -9.70 19.86
C ILE A 89 -13.31 -10.19 19.17
N GLY A 90 -13.16 -10.90 18.05
CA GLY A 90 -14.28 -11.32 17.20
C GLY A 90 -14.50 -10.48 15.95
N ALA A 91 -13.72 -9.42 15.73
CA ALA A 91 -13.69 -8.72 14.46
C ALA A 91 -13.29 -9.66 13.30
N PRO A 92 -13.76 -9.41 12.06
CA PRO A 92 -13.42 -10.24 10.91
C PRO A 92 -11.90 -10.37 10.70
N ASP A 93 -11.45 -11.54 10.26
CA ASP A 93 -10.02 -11.86 10.08
C ASP A 93 -9.30 -10.86 9.16
N TYR A 94 -9.98 -10.34 8.15
CA TYR A 94 -9.39 -9.35 7.24
C TYR A 94 -9.01 -8.04 7.96
N MET A 95 -9.75 -7.65 9.00
CA MET A 95 -9.40 -6.46 9.79
C MET A 95 -8.14 -6.71 10.61
N TRP A 96 -8.04 -7.87 11.26
CA TRP A 96 -6.84 -8.27 11.97
C TRP A 96 -5.61 -8.35 11.07
N LEU A 97 -5.77 -8.87 9.84
CA LEU A 97 -4.67 -8.91 8.87
C LEU A 97 -4.24 -7.50 8.41
N GLY A 98 -5.18 -6.55 8.32
CA GLY A 98 -4.84 -5.14 8.09
C GLY A 98 -3.99 -4.56 9.23
N ILE A 99 -4.41 -4.78 10.49
CA ILE A 99 -3.69 -4.33 11.69
C ILE A 99 -2.31 -4.98 11.79
N VAL A 100 -2.23 -6.29 11.59
CA VAL A 100 -0.94 -7.02 11.61
C VAL A 100 -0.02 -6.51 10.50
N SER A 101 -0.56 -6.25 9.30
CA SER A 101 0.23 -5.67 8.20
C SER A 101 0.78 -4.28 8.55
N LEU A 102 0.00 -3.43 9.21
CA LEU A 102 0.48 -2.13 9.70
C LEU A 102 1.62 -2.31 10.70
N ILE A 103 1.45 -3.19 11.70
CA ILE A 103 2.47 -3.45 12.74
C ILE A 103 3.76 -3.97 12.07
N LEU A 104 3.65 -4.96 11.18
CA LEU A 104 4.80 -5.51 10.47
C LEU A 104 5.47 -4.47 9.56
N PHE A 105 4.71 -3.55 8.98
CA PHE A 105 5.27 -2.46 8.19
C PHE A 105 6.05 -1.47 9.05
N VAL A 106 5.56 -1.14 10.26
CA VAL A 106 6.32 -0.35 11.24
C VAL A 106 7.62 -1.07 11.62
N VAL A 107 7.56 -2.37 11.91
CA VAL A 107 8.76 -3.18 12.22
C VAL A 107 9.74 -3.16 11.04
N LEU A 108 9.25 -3.28 9.81
CA LEU A 108 10.08 -3.26 8.60
C LEU A 108 10.80 -1.92 8.42
N ILE A 109 10.12 -0.80 8.66
CA ILE A 109 10.72 0.54 8.59
C ILE A 109 11.72 0.74 9.73
N THR A 110 11.37 0.39 10.97
CA THR A 110 12.24 0.57 12.13
C THR A 110 13.51 -0.25 11.99
N THR A 111 13.42 -1.53 11.63
CA THR A 111 14.59 -2.40 11.43
C THR A 111 15.49 -1.94 10.29
N ALA A 112 14.93 -1.34 9.23
CA ALA A 112 15.71 -0.77 8.14
C ALA A 112 16.48 0.50 8.53
N ASN A 113 16.06 1.19 9.59
CA ASN A 113 16.63 2.46 10.05
C ASN A 113 17.55 2.34 11.29
N VAL A 114 17.66 1.16 11.89
CA VAL A 114 18.62 0.94 13.00
C VAL A 114 20.04 1.19 12.50
N PRO A 115 20.84 2.06 13.17
CA PRO A 115 22.19 2.40 12.75
C PRO A 115 23.09 1.19 12.56
N ASP A 116 23.03 0.22 13.48
CA ASP A 116 23.80 -1.03 13.46
C ASP A 116 23.00 -2.23 12.95
N ARG A 117 22.10 -2.02 11.98
CA ARG A 117 21.25 -3.08 11.40
C ARG A 117 22.01 -4.34 10.97
N LEU A 118 23.28 -4.20 10.55
CA LEU A 118 24.13 -5.32 10.17
C LEU A 118 24.57 -6.16 11.37
N ARG A 119 24.69 -5.58 12.57
CA ARG A 119 24.94 -6.32 13.82
C ARG A 119 23.73 -7.17 14.21
N VAL A 120 22.51 -6.61 14.10
CA VAL A 120 21.27 -7.32 14.40
C VAL A 120 21.07 -8.51 13.45
N HIS A 121 21.34 -8.31 12.15
CA HIS A 121 21.16 -9.34 11.12
C HIS A 121 22.42 -10.14 10.80
N GLN A 122 23.53 -9.93 11.54
CA GLN A 122 24.84 -10.56 11.36
C GLN A 122 25.50 -10.30 10.00
N ASN A 123 24.72 -10.12 8.92
CA ASN A 123 25.23 -9.82 7.58
C ASN A 123 24.16 -9.21 6.67
N TYR A 124 24.60 -8.57 5.57
CA TYR A 124 23.74 -7.93 4.60
C TYR A 124 22.79 -8.89 3.82
N PRO A 125 23.21 -10.12 3.42
CA PRO A 125 22.32 -11.09 2.82
C PRO A 125 21.13 -11.47 3.70
N SER A 126 21.35 -11.72 4.99
CA SER A 126 20.32 -12.03 5.98
C SER A 126 19.33 -10.88 6.12
N PHE A 127 19.81 -9.64 6.25
CA PHE A 127 18.94 -8.46 6.27
C PHE A 127 18.05 -8.38 5.03
N ARG A 128 18.62 -8.54 3.81
CA ARG A 128 17.86 -8.50 2.57
C ARG A 128 16.80 -9.59 2.47
N TYR A 129 17.12 -10.77 2.94
CA TYR A 129 16.20 -11.90 2.95
C TYR A 129 14.99 -11.59 3.85
N TRP A 130 15.22 -11.22 5.11
CA TRP A 130 14.15 -10.93 6.06
C TRP A 130 13.33 -9.70 5.67
N HIS A 131 13.98 -8.65 5.18
CA HIS A 131 13.30 -7.47 4.68
C HIS A 131 12.34 -7.83 3.53
N ARG A 132 12.77 -8.70 2.62
CA ARG A 132 11.92 -9.18 1.52
C ARG A 132 10.77 -10.06 2.01
N VAL A 133 11.02 -11.00 2.91
CA VAL A 133 9.98 -11.87 3.49
C VAL A 133 8.92 -11.03 4.17
N LEU A 134 9.31 -10.11 5.05
CA LEU A 134 8.38 -9.21 5.73
C LEU A 134 7.58 -8.34 4.74
N THR A 135 8.24 -7.82 3.69
CA THR A 135 7.55 -7.06 2.64
C THR A 135 6.46 -7.88 1.96
N ILE A 136 6.74 -9.14 1.61
CA ILE A 136 5.76 -10.04 0.99
C ILE A 136 4.58 -10.28 1.94
N VAL A 137 4.85 -10.54 3.23
CA VAL A 137 3.81 -10.76 4.24
C VAL A 137 2.93 -9.52 4.42
N VAL A 138 3.53 -8.32 4.49
CA VAL A 138 2.81 -7.05 4.59
C VAL A 138 1.91 -6.84 3.37
N ILE A 139 2.43 -7.03 2.16
CA ILE A 139 1.64 -6.87 0.93
C ILE A 139 0.51 -7.90 0.85
N ALA A 140 0.79 -9.17 1.18
CA ALA A 140 -0.22 -10.22 1.17
C ALA A 140 -1.36 -9.95 2.16
N GLY A 141 -1.03 -9.55 3.39
CA GLY A 141 -2.02 -9.21 4.41
C GLY A 141 -2.83 -7.96 4.04
N ALA A 142 -2.18 -6.92 3.51
CA ALA A 142 -2.86 -5.72 3.02
C ALA A 142 -3.77 -6.02 1.81
N ALA A 143 -3.30 -6.82 0.84
CA ALA A 143 -4.11 -7.24 -0.31
C ALA A 143 -5.33 -8.06 0.11
N TYR A 144 -5.15 -8.99 1.06
CA TYR A 144 -6.26 -9.75 1.64
C TYR A 144 -7.25 -8.84 2.38
N HIS A 145 -6.76 -7.90 3.21
CA HIS A 145 -7.59 -6.91 3.89
C HIS A 145 -8.47 -6.14 2.89
N ILE A 146 -7.88 -5.63 1.81
CA ILE A 146 -8.61 -4.88 0.78
C ILE A 146 -9.62 -5.78 0.06
N ALA A 147 -9.23 -6.99 -0.35
CA ALA A 147 -10.09 -7.89 -1.10
C ALA A 147 -11.24 -8.45 -0.26
N ALA A 148 -10.95 -8.89 0.98
CA ALA A 148 -11.93 -9.55 1.83
C ALA A 148 -12.87 -8.56 2.54
N SER A 149 -12.52 -7.26 2.63
CA SER A 149 -13.44 -6.22 3.09
C SER A 149 -14.65 -6.07 2.16
N ASN A 150 -14.51 -6.46 0.91
CA ASN A 150 -15.54 -6.42 -0.13
C ASN A 150 -16.20 -5.03 -0.34
N PHE A 151 -15.54 -3.98 0.13
CA PHE A 151 -16.12 -2.64 0.15
C PHE A 151 -16.06 -1.95 -1.23
N TYR A 152 -14.91 -2.08 -1.91
CA TYR A 152 -14.69 -1.52 -3.27
C TYR A 152 -14.35 -2.59 -4.30
N LEU A 153 -13.92 -3.76 -3.86
CA LEU A 153 -13.63 -4.92 -4.68
C LEU A 153 -14.75 -5.97 -4.54
N GLY A 154 -15.97 -5.59 -4.91
CA GLY A 154 -17.17 -6.42 -4.78
C GLY A 154 -17.25 -7.60 -5.75
N THR A 155 -16.22 -7.81 -6.60
CA THR A 155 -16.24 -8.88 -7.60
C THR A 155 -14.95 -9.71 -7.52
N TRP A 156 -15.08 -11.01 -7.81
CA TRP A 156 -13.98 -11.94 -7.77
C TRP A 156 -12.82 -11.57 -8.72
N TYR A 157 -13.12 -10.99 -9.88
CA TYR A 157 -12.10 -10.59 -10.85
C TYR A 157 -11.29 -9.39 -10.35
N GLN A 158 -11.87 -8.44 -9.60
CA GLN A 158 -11.13 -7.34 -8.99
C GLN A 158 -10.15 -7.86 -7.93
N ALA A 159 -10.63 -8.74 -7.05
CA ALA A 159 -9.79 -9.40 -6.05
C ALA A 159 -8.66 -10.21 -6.73
N GLY A 160 -8.99 -10.93 -7.81
CA GLY A 160 -8.03 -11.67 -8.63
C GLY A 160 -6.98 -10.78 -9.28
N LEU A 161 -7.37 -9.61 -9.83
CA LEU A 161 -6.44 -8.64 -10.40
C LEU A 161 -5.52 -8.03 -9.33
N LEU A 162 -6.06 -7.70 -8.15
CA LEU A 162 -5.26 -7.19 -7.03
C LEU A 162 -4.25 -8.24 -6.55
N ALA A 163 -4.65 -9.49 -6.43
CA ALA A 163 -3.76 -10.60 -6.09
C ALA A 163 -2.69 -10.80 -7.17
N LEU A 164 -3.08 -10.78 -8.45
CA LEU A 164 -2.16 -10.96 -9.57
C LEU A 164 -1.07 -9.89 -9.60
N ILE A 165 -1.44 -8.60 -9.47
CA ILE A 165 -0.45 -7.52 -9.44
C ILE A 165 0.46 -7.63 -8.21
N SER A 166 -0.08 -8.01 -7.06
CA SER A 166 0.69 -8.20 -5.83
C SER A 166 1.74 -9.31 -6.00
N ILE A 167 1.34 -10.45 -6.56
CA ILE A 167 2.22 -11.58 -6.88
C ILE A 167 3.27 -11.15 -7.91
N ALA A 168 2.84 -10.50 -9.00
CA ALA A 168 3.74 -10.03 -10.05
C ALA A 168 4.80 -9.06 -9.52
N VAL A 169 4.43 -8.14 -8.61
CA VAL A 169 5.37 -7.21 -7.98
C VAL A 169 6.32 -7.92 -7.02
N CYS A 170 5.82 -8.81 -6.15
CA CYS A 170 6.61 -9.50 -5.14
C CYS A 170 7.61 -10.49 -5.75
N PHE A 171 7.21 -11.23 -6.79
CA PHE A 171 7.98 -12.32 -7.37
C PHE A 171 8.58 -11.98 -8.74
N GLY A 172 8.07 -10.97 -9.44
CA GLY A 172 8.52 -10.54 -10.76
C GLY A 172 9.83 -9.78 -10.82
N ARG A 173 10.65 -9.78 -9.75
CA ARG A 173 11.88 -8.98 -9.65
C ARG A 173 12.82 -9.14 -10.83
N ALA A 174 12.97 -10.35 -11.36
CA ALA A 174 13.84 -10.62 -12.51
C ALA A 174 13.39 -9.86 -13.78
N TYR A 175 12.08 -9.64 -13.92
CA TYR A 175 11.50 -8.88 -15.02
C TYR A 175 11.65 -7.37 -14.80
N TRP A 176 11.39 -6.89 -13.58
CA TRP A 176 11.51 -5.47 -13.26
C TRP A 176 12.93 -4.94 -13.47
N ILE A 177 13.95 -5.74 -13.14
CA ILE A 177 15.37 -5.38 -13.37
C ILE A 177 15.67 -5.25 -14.88
N ARG A 178 15.03 -6.08 -15.72
CA ARG A 178 15.23 -6.04 -17.19
C ARG A 178 14.55 -4.88 -17.87
N LEU A 179 13.48 -4.32 -17.29
CA LEU A 179 12.75 -3.17 -17.84
C LEU A 179 13.50 -1.84 -17.71
N GLY A 180 14.71 -1.86 -17.15
CA GLY A 180 15.57 -0.70 -17.02
C GLY A 180 15.64 -0.12 -15.61
N GLN A 181 16.37 0.98 -15.47
CA GLN A 181 16.58 1.63 -14.18
C GLN A 181 15.30 2.37 -13.75
N ILE A 182 14.60 1.85 -12.75
CA ILE A 182 13.50 2.55 -12.12
C ILE A 182 14.10 3.52 -11.11
N VAL A 183 14.05 4.81 -11.43
CA VAL A 183 14.42 5.87 -10.49
C VAL A 183 13.28 6.05 -9.50
N ILE A 184 13.59 5.95 -8.21
CA ILE A 184 12.59 6.16 -7.15
C ILE A 184 12.12 7.60 -7.19
N ALA A 185 10.80 7.79 -7.21
CA ALA A 185 10.16 9.09 -7.13
C ALA A 185 10.40 9.73 -5.75
N SER A 186 10.41 11.05 -5.69
CA SER A 186 10.45 11.74 -4.40
C SER A 186 9.17 11.51 -3.60
N ALA A 187 9.26 11.54 -2.27
CA ALA A 187 8.09 11.44 -1.40
C ALA A 187 7.08 12.57 -1.66
N ALA A 188 7.55 13.78 -1.98
CA ALA A 188 6.68 14.90 -2.34
C ALA A 188 5.86 14.60 -3.61
N ALA A 189 6.50 14.03 -4.65
CA ALA A 189 5.79 13.63 -5.86
C ALA A 189 4.78 12.51 -5.59
N TYR A 190 5.15 11.54 -4.76
CA TYR A 190 4.23 10.47 -4.33
C TYR A 190 3.02 11.03 -3.60
N LEU A 191 3.21 11.90 -2.59
CA LEU A 191 2.12 12.50 -1.83
C LEU A 191 1.23 13.39 -2.71
N ALA A 192 1.81 14.17 -3.62
CA ALA A 192 1.04 15.01 -4.55
C ALA A 192 0.16 14.18 -5.49
N ILE A 193 0.72 13.10 -6.07
CA ILE A 193 -0.04 12.19 -6.93
C ILE A 193 -1.12 11.45 -6.12
N SER A 194 -0.79 11.01 -4.90
CA SER A 194 -1.76 10.38 -4.00
C SER A 194 -2.94 11.30 -3.71
N THR A 195 -2.67 12.53 -3.30
CA THR A 195 -3.72 13.53 -3.00
C THR A 195 -4.61 13.78 -4.23
N MET A 196 -4.00 13.94 -5.40
CA MET A 196 -4.75 14.14 -6.65
C MET A 196 -5.64 12.93 -6.97
N LEU A 197 -5.10 11.71 -6.88
CA LEU A 197 -5.88 10.50 -7.18
C LEU A 197 -6.99 10.25 -6.18
N ILE A 198 -6.76 10.51 -4.87
CA ILE A 198 -7.78 10.43 -3.84
C ILE A 198 -8.90 11.43 -4.10
N ALA A 199 -8.55 12.69 -4.44
CA ALA A 199 -9.52 13.71 -4.75
C ALA A 199 -10.36 13.36 -5.99
N VAL A 200 -9.72 12.87 -7.05
CA VAL A 200 -10.41 12.41 -8.27
C VAL A 200 -11.29 11.20 -7.95
N PHE A 201 -10.77 10.21 -7.22
CA PHE A 201 -11.50 9.01 -6.83
C PHE A 201 -12.75 9.34 -6.04
N ALA A 202 -12.62 10.11 -4.94
CA ALA A 202 -13.75 10.50 -4.12
C ALA A 202 -14.69 11.46 -4.86
N GLY A 203 -14.15 12.39 -5.64
CA GLY A 203 -14.92 13.35 -6.42
C GLY A 203 -15.83 12.66 -7.45
N LEU A 204 -15.26 11.81 -8.30
CA LEU A 204 -16.03 11.11 -9.34
C LEU A 204 -17.12 10.19 -8.76
N ARG A 205 -16.87 9.57 -7.61
CA ARG A 205 -17.82 8.66 -6.96
C ARG A 205 -18.97 9.38 -6.24
N ASN A 206 -18.81 10.65 -5.91
CA ASN A 206 -19.81 11.45 -5.20
C ASN A 206 -20.40 12.57 -6.07
N LEU A 207 -20.20 12.53 -7.40
CA LEU A 207 -20.92 13.41 -8.31
C LEU A 207 -22.42 13.06 -8.27
N PRO A 208 -23.30 14.07 -8.24
CA PRO A 208 -24.73 13.83 -8.40
C PRO A 208 -24.98 13.18 -9.78
N ALA A 209 -25.79 12.11 -9.79
CA ALA A 209 -26.25 11.45 -11.01
C ALA A 209 -27.22 12.34 -11.78
#